data_5f999a43ab04cde471414a5bfd35cea1
#
_entry.id   5f999a43ab04cde471414a5bfd35cea1
#
_cell.length_a   1.000
_cell.length_b   1.000
_cell.length_c   1.000
_cell.angle_alpha   90.00
_cell.angle_beta   90.00
_cell.angle_gamma   90.00
#
_symmetry.space_group_name_H-M   'P 1'
#
loop_
_entity.id
_entity.type
_entity.pdbx_description
1 polymer ?
#
loop_
_entity_poly.entity_id
_entity_poly.type
_entity_poly.pdbx_seq_one_letter_code
_entity_poly.pdbx_strand_id
1 'polypeptide(L)'
;MKNNEDKMESVLKTKKLNDQERKKALIVDDETDICYLLSNILKQKNIQTVFAGSLAEADKVLQSSGYFYYVFLDNHLPDGLGINQIKRWKQKFPSTHVIMITAHDSYEERRKASNDGADDFIAKPFSKEIIWKSIVPTSA
;
A
#
# COMPACT_ATOMS: atom_id res chain seq x y z
N MET A 1 -37.57 -23.54 -4.26
CA MET A 1 -37.43 -22.73 -3.04
C MET A 1 -36.11 -23.07 -2.35
N LYS A 2 -35.22 -22.06 -2.17
CA LYS A 2 -33.96 -22.29 -1.46
C LYS A 2 -34.22 -22.48 0.02
N ASN A 3 -33.64 -23.50 0.61
CA ASN A 3 -33.73 -23.76 2.05
C ASN A 3 -32.74 -22.87 2.81
N ASN A 4 -32.75 -22.93 4.15
CA ASN A 4 -31.88 -22.12 4.98
C ASN A 4 -30.39 -22.45 4.79
N GLU A 5 -30.05 -23.67 4.46
CA GLU A 5 -28.67 -24.12 4.23
C GLU A 5 -28.11 -23.47 2.95
N ASP A 6 -28.89 -23.43 1.89
CA ASP A 6 -28.49 -22.81 0.63
C ASP A 6 -28.25 -21.31 0.79
N LYS A 7 -29.11 -20.63 1.57
CA LYS A 7 -28.96 -19.21 1.88
C LYS A 7 -27.69 -18.95 2.68
N MET A 8 -27.39 -19.79 3.65
CA MET A 8 -26.21 -19.67 4.50
C MET A 8 -24.92 -19.89 3.71
N GLU A 9 -24.89 -20.89 2.85
CA GLU A 9 -23.78 -21.18 1.95
C GLU A 9 -23.51 -20.02 0.99
N SER A 10 -24.57 -19.41 0.44
CA SER A 10 -24.47 -18.26 -0.43
C SER A 10 -23.90 -17.03 0.28
N VAL A 11 -24.33 -16.79 1.52
CA VAL A 11 -23.80 -15.67 2.34
C VAL A 11 -22.33 -15.88 2.67
N LEU A 12 -21.94 -17.09 3.05
CA LEU A 12 -20.54 -17.41 3.37
C LEU A 12 -19.64 -17.27 2.14
N LYS A 13 -20.14 -17.69 0.98
CA LYS A 13 -19.40 -17.57 -0.29
C LYS A 13 -19.21 -16.11 -0.68
N THR A 14 -20.23 -15.28 -0.51
CA THR A 14 -20.15 -13.84 -0.77
C THR A 14 -19.15 -13.17 0.18
N LYS A 15 -19.15 -13.52 1.45
CA LYS A 15 -18.22 -13.02 2.44
C LYS A 15 -16.77 -13.37 2.08
N LYS A 16 -16.51 -14.60 1.65
CA LYS A 16 -15.18 -15.03 1.21
C LYS A 16 -14.71 -14.26 -0.01
N LEU A 17 -15.59 -14.02 -0.99
CA LEU A 17 -15.27 -13.24 -2.17
C LEU A 17 -14.94 -11.80 -1.82
N ASN A 18 -15.70 -11.18 -0.91
CA ASN A 18 -15.45 -9.82 -0.44
C ASN A 18 -14.10 -9.70 0.27
N ASP A 19 -13.74 -10.68 1.08
CA ASP A 19 -12.44 -10.71 1.77
C ASP A 19 -11.29 -10.91 0.78
N GLN A 20 -11.47 -11.73 -0.26
CA GLN A 20 -10.48 -11.94 -1.31
C GLN A 20 -10.28 -10.72 -2.20
N GLU A 21 -11.37 -9.98 -2.44
CA GLU A 21 -11.33 -8.75 -3.24
C GLU A 21 -10.80 -7.56 -2.47
N ARG A 22 -10.65 -7.69 -1.15
CA ARG A 22 -10.16 -6.62 -0.31
C ARG A 22 -8.70 -6.35 -0.64
N LYS A 23 -8.46 -5.13 -1.11
CA LYS A 23 -7.10 -4.70 -1.44
C LYS A 23 -6.26 -4.58 -0.18
N LYS A 24 -5.00 -4.97 -0.28
CA LYS A 24 -4.03 -4.85 0.81
C LYS A 24 -3.00 -3.79 0.47
N ALA A 25 -2.63 -3.01 1.46
CA ALA A 25 -1.55 -2.02 1.38
C ALA A 25 -0.51 -2.32 2.44
N LEU A 26 0.75 -2.26 2.05
CA LEU A 26 1.88 -2.28 2.97
C LEU A 26 2.32 -0.85 3.24
N ILE A 27 2.42 -0.49 4.52
CA ILE A 27 2.91 0.83 4.93
C ILE A 27 4.30 0.63 5.51
N VAL A 28 5.30 1.18 4.84
CA VAL A 28 6.71 1.07 5.24
C VAL A 28 7.17 2.42 5.80
N ASP A 29 7.13 2.54 7.12
CA ASP A 29 7.45 3.77 7.84
C ASP A 29 7.78 3.39 9.27
N ASP A 30 8.84 3.98 9.84
CA ASP A 30 9.21 3.72 11.23
C ASP A 30 8.47 4.62 12.23
N GLU A 31 7.73 5.61 11.75
CA GLU A 31 6.90 6.46 12.58
C GLU A 31 5.52 5.82 12.80
N THR A 32 5.29 5.32 13.99
CA THR A 32 4.05 4.62 14.37
C THR A 32 2.81 5.47 14.12
N ASP A 33 2.88 6.76 14.42
CA ASP A 33 1.75 7.68 14.26
C ASP A 33 1.34 7.81 12.78
N ILE A 34 2.31 7.84 11.89
CA ILE A 34 2.07 7.89 10.45
C ILE A 34 1.39 6.60 9.98
N CYS A 35 1.88 5.46 10.47
CA CYS A 35 1.29 4.15 10.14
C CYS A 35 -0.18 4.09 10.52
N TYR A 36 -0.52 4.52 11.73
CA TYR A 36 -1.91 4.54 12.19
C TYR A 36 -2.78 5.53 11.42
N LEU A 37 -2.24 6.71 11.13
CA LEU A 37 -2.98 7.72 10.36
C LEU A 37 -3.30 7.19 8.95
N LEU A 38 -2.31 6.67 8.25
CA LEU A 38 -2.50 6.07 6.93
C LEU A 38 -3.47 4.90 6.97
N SER A 39 -3.31 4.03 7.94
CA SER A 39 -4.20 2.87 8.11
C SER A 39 -5.65 3.29 8.25
N ASN A 40 -5.93 4.31 9.07
CA ASN A 40 -7.28 4.82 9.25
C ASN A 40 -7.85 5.41 7.98
N ILE A 41 -7.04 6.16 7.23
CA ILE A 41 -7.44 6.75 5.95
C ILE A 41 -7.79 5.66 4.93
N LEU A 42 -6.94 4.65 4.82
CA LEU A 42 -7.12 3.55 3.87
C LEU A 42 -8.27 2.63 4.24
N LYS A 43 -8.48 2.42 5.53
CA LYS A 43 -9.59 1.62 6.04
C LYS A 43 -10.94 2.18 5.63
N GLN A 44 -11.08 3.49 5.53
CA GLN A 44 -12.31 4.14 5.07
C GLN A 44 -12.64 3.78 3.61
N LYS A 45 -11.66 3.33 2.84
CA LYS A 45 -11.81 2.84 1.47
C LYS A 45 -11.74 1.30 1.39
N ASN A 46 -11.97 0.63 2.50
CA ASN A 46 -11.98 -0.83 2.60
C ASN A 46 -10.65 -1.47 2.17
N ILE A 47 -9.54 -0.82 2.49
CA ILE A 47 -8.20 -1.33 2.22
C ILE A 47 -7.61 -1.85 3.52
N GLN A 48 -7.18 -3.09 3.52
CA GLN A 48 -6.50 -3.73 4.64
C GLN A 48 -5.03 -3.30 4.66
N THR A 49 -4.49 -2.99 5.84
CA THR A 49 -3.11 -2.52 5.95
C THR A 49 -2.24 -3.44 6.78
N VAL A 50 -0.97 -3.51 6.41
CA VAL A 50 0.09 -4.18 7.15
C VAL A 50 1.22 -3.17 7.30
N PHE A 51 1.92 -3.19 8.43
CA PHE A 51 2.99 -2.24 8.74
C PHE A 51 4.36 -2.92 8.70
N ALA A 52 5.36 -2.21 8.21
CA ALA A 52 6.76 -2.59 8.31
C ALA A 52 7.56 -1.35 8.72
N GLY A 53 8.38 -1.47 9.74
CA GLY A 53 9.16 -0.34 10.28
C GLY A 53 10.56 -0.24 9.70
N SER A 54 10.93 -1.14 8.78
CA SER A 54 12.25 -1.16 8.14
C SER A 54 12.15 -1.77 6.75
N LEU A 55 13.17 -1.59 5.94
CA LEU A 55 13.25 -2.18 4.60
C LEU A 55 13.34 -3.70 4.67
N ALA A 56 14.11 -4.23 5.62
CA ALA A 56 14.25 -5.67 5.82
C ALA A 56 12.91 -6.31 6.19
N GLU A 57 12.15 -5.68 7.08
CA GLU A 57 10.82 -6.14 7.47
C GLU A 57 9.86 -6.08 6.28
N ALA A 58 9.92 -5.00 5.50
CA ALA A 58 9.10 -4.84 4.29
C ALA A 58 9.37 -5.96 3.29
N ASP A 59 10.64 -6.31 3.06
CA ASP A 59 11.00 -7.41 2.15
C ASP A 59 10.41 -8.74 2.62
N LYS A 60 10.46 -9.03 3.92
CA LYS A 60 9.87 -10.26 4.47
C LYS A 60 8.36 -10.31 4.24
N VAL A 61 7.69 -9.20 4.49
CA VAL A 61 6.24 -9.10 4.32
C VAL A 61 5.86 -9.27 2.85
N LEU A 62 6.56 -8.60 1.95
CA LEU A 62 6.29 -8.68 0.52
C LEU A 62 6.49 -10.10 -0.04
N GLN A 63 7.44 -10.86 0.52
CA GLN A 63 7.72 -12.22 0.07
C GLN A 63 6.75 -13.25 0.63
N SER A 64 6.19 -13.04 1.82
CA SER A 64 5.50 -14.08 2.56
C SER A 64 4.01 -13.85 2.81
N SER A 65 3.50 -12.64 2.60
CA SER A 65 2.15 -12.28 3.04
C SER A 65 1.14 -12.08 1.91
N GLY A 66 1.38 -12.68 0.76
CA GLY A 66 0.49 -12.61 -0.39
C GLY A 66 0.68 -11.32 -1.19
N TYR A 67 -0.33 -10.98 -1.99
CA TYR A 67 -0.24 -9.88 -2.92
C TYR A 67 -0.63 -8.55 -2.27
N PHE A 68 0.20 -7.54 -2.46
CA PHE A 68 -0.09 -6.17 -2.05
C PHE A 68 -0.45 -5.31 -3.27
N TYR A 69 -1.59 -4.66 -3.20
CA TYR A 69 -2.01 -3.72 -4.24
C TYR A 69 -1.20 -2.43 -4.19
N TYR A 70 -0.86 -1.98 -2.97
CA TYR A 70 -0.16 -0.73 -2.72
C TYR A 70 0.98 -0.94 -1.73
N VAL A 71 2.08 -0.22 -1.95
CA VAL A 71 3.13 -0.03 -0.96
C VAL A 71 3.30 1.47 -0.77
N PHE A 72 3.04 1.95 0.43
CA PHE A 72 3.33 3.34 0.83
C PHE A 72 4.68 3.34 1.50
N LEU A 73 5.64 4.01 0.90
CA LEU A 73 7.04 3.86 1.25
C LEU A 73 7.64 5.19 1.69
N ASP A 74 8.04 5.27 2.97
CA ASP A 74 8.82 6.39 3.47
C ASP A 74 10.26 6.28 2.95
N ASN A 75 10.92 7.42 2.78
CA ASN A 75 12.29 7.41 2.26
C ASN A 75 13.34 7.15 3.35
N HIS A 76 13.16 7.74 4.53
CA HIS A 76 14.17 7.62 5.60
C HIS A 76 13.79 6.54 6.60
N LEU A 77 14.40 5.37 6.46
CA LEU A 77 14.16 4.21 7.32
C LEU A 77 15.44 3.85 8.08
N PRO A 78 15.33 3.09 9.18
CA PRO A 78 16.51 2.78 9.99
C PRO A 78 17.63 2.07 9.25
N ASP A 79 17.29 1.28 8.24
CA ASP A 79 18.24 0.45 7.51
C ASP A 79 18.48 0.91 6.06
N GLY A 80 18.07 2.13 5.71
CA GLY A 80 18.39 2.68 4.41
C GLY A 80 17.33 3.61 3.84
N LEU A 81 17.51 3.97 2.58
CA LEU A 81 16.60 4.85 1.86
C LEU A 81 15.57 4.04 1.06
N GLY A 82 14.29 4.35 1.28
CA GLY A 82 13.20 3.70 0.56
C GLY A 82 13.30 3.84 -0.94
N ILE A 83 13.71 5.02 -1.41
CA ILE A 83 13.85 5.31 -2.84
C ILE A 83 14.75 4.30 -3.56
N ASN A 84 15.74 3.75 -2.88
CA ASN A 84 16.66 2.78 -3.46
C ASN A 84 16.05 1.38 -3.63
N GLN A 85 14.85 1.14 -3.09
CA GLN A 85 14.17 -0.15 -3.20
C GLN A 85 13.15 -0.20 -4.35
N ILE A 86 12.74 0.96 -4.86
CA ILE A 86 11.61 1.06 -5.80
C ILE A 86 11.86 0.22 -7.05
N LYS A 87 13.01 0.38 -7.67
CA LYS A 87 13.35 -0.32 -8.91
C LYS A 87 13.28 -1.84 -8.72
N ARG A 88 13.87 -2.35 -7.64
CA ARG A 88 13.87 -3.78 -7.32
C ARG A 88 12.46 -4.29 -7.06
N TRP A 89 11.68 -3.57 -6.27
CA TRP A 89 10.31 -3.98 -5.94
C TRP A 89 9.40 -3.94 -7.18
N LYS A 90 9.55 -2.93 -8.04
CA LYS A 90 8.76 -2.86 -9.28
C LYS A 90 9.12 -3.97 -10.26
N GLN A 91 10.36 -4.40 -10.30
CA GLN A 91 10.78 -5.55 -11.11
C GLN A 91 10.20 -6.86 -10.58
N LYS A 92 10.20 -7.01 -9.27
CA LYS A 92 9.73 -8.24 -8.61
C LYS A 92 8.21 -8.29 -8.48
N PHE A 93 7.58 -7.16 -8.28
CA PHE A 93 6.13 -7.03 -8.09
C PHE A 93 5.58 -5.95 -9.03
N PRO A 94 5.56 -6.19 -10.35
CA PRO A 94 5.25 -5.14 -11.33
C PRO A 94 3.82 -4.60 -11.23
N SER A 95 2.88 -5.37 -10.70
CA SER A 95 1.49 -4.94 -10.54
C SER A 95 1.22 -4.17 -9.25
N THR A 96 2.19 -4.14 -8.33
CA THR A 96 2.05 -3.41 -7.07
C THR A 96 2.32 -1.92 -7.31
N HIS A 97 1.39 -1.07 -6.88
CA HIS A 97 1.57 0.38 -6.95
C HIS A 97 2.46 0.84 -5.80
N VAL A 98 3.60 1.41 -6.11
CA VAL A 98 4.54 1.94 -5.12
C VAL A 98 4.36 3.45 -5.05
N ILE A 99 4.00 3.93 -3.88
CA ILE A 99 3.71 5.34 -3.62
C ILE A 99 4.73 5.83 -2.58
N MET A 100 5.62 6.74 -2.99
CA MET A 100 6.56 7.35 -2.05
C MET A 100 5.83 8.36 -1.17
N ILE A 101 6.09 8.31 0.13
CA ILE A 101 5.63 9.34 1.08
C ILE A 101 6.85 9.84 1.86
N THR A 102 7.17 11.12 1.76
CA THR A 102 8.38 11.64 2.36
C THR A 102 8.21 13.08 2.86
N ALA A 103 8.97 13.43 3.90
CA ALA A 103 9.08 14.81 4.38
C ALA A 103 9.99 15.64 3.48
N HIS A 104 10.80 15.01 2.63
CA HIS A 104 11.74 15.69 1.73
C HIS A 104 11.19 15.69 0.32
N ASP A 105 10.48 16.77 -0.01
CA ASP A 105 9.88 16.96 -1.35
C ASP A 105 10.82 17.77 -2.22
N SER A 106 11.72 17.09 -2.91
CA SER A 106 12.61 17.75 -3.87
C SER A 106 12.31 17.26 -5.29
N TYR A 107 12.60 18.11 -6.25
CA TYR A 107 12.46 17.76 -7.67
C TYR A 107 13.32 16.55 -8.03
N GLU A 108 14.53 16.49 -7.51
CA GLU A 108 15.47 15.39 -7.78
C GLU A 108 14.95 14.06 -7.25
N GLU A 109 14.40 14.05 -6.02
CA GLU A 109 13.83 12.84 -5.44
C GLU A 109 12.58 12.39 -6.20
N ARG A 110 11.71 13.34 -6.57
CA ARG A 110 10.52 13.00 -7.38
C ARG A 110 10.91 12.40 -8.71
N ARG A 111 11.90 12.99 -9.37
CA ARG A 111 12.39 12.51 -10.65
C ARG A 111 13.01 11.13 -10.54
N LYS A 112 13.85 10.92 -9.53
CA LYS A 112 14.46 9.60 -9.30
C LYS A 112 13.40 8.54 -9.01
N ALA A 113 12.46 8.83 -8.12
CA ALA A 113 11.39 7.90 -7.78
C ALA A 113 10.57 7.53 -9.01
N SER A 114 10.18 8.51 -9.81
CA SER A 114 9.44 8.29 -11.05
C SER A 114 10.22 7.45 -12.05
N ASN A 115 11.50 7.76 -12.26
CA ASN A 115 12.37 7.02 -13.18
C ASN A 115 12.56 5.57 -12.73
N ASP A 116 12.58 5.32 -11.42
CA ASP A 116 12.73 3.97 -10.85
C ASP A 116 11.42 3.19 -10.83
N GLY A 117 10.30 3.82 -11.19
CA GLY A 117 9.03 3.16 -11.35
C GLY A 117 7.99 3.44 -10.27
N ALA A 118 8.21 4.43 -9.40
CA ALA A 118 7.18 4.84 -8.45
C ALA A 118 5.93 5.31 -9.20
N ASP A 119 4.78 4.88 -8.71
CA ASP A 119 3.50 5.23 -9.33
C ASP A 119 2.98 6.58 -8.85
N ASP A 120 3.41 7.02 -7.66
CA ASP A 120 3.05 8.34 -7.13
C ASP A 120 4.08 8.77 -6.09
N PHE A 121 4.06 10.07 -5.78
CA PHE A 121 4.97 10.68 -4.81
C PHE A 121 4.17 11.71 -3.99
N ILE A 122 4.10 11.51 -2.69
CA ILE A 122 3.32 12.34 -1.78
C ILE A 122 4.22 12.97 -0.73
N ALA A 123 4.13 14.28 -0.55
CA ALA A 123 4.87 14.99 0.48
C ALA A 123 4.14 14.92 1.83
N LYS A 124 4.90 14.80 2.92
CA LYS A 124 4.39 14.97 4.29
C LYS A 124 4.41 16.45 4.65
N PRO A 125 3.42 16.97 5.36
CA PRO A 125 2.19 16.32 5.79
C PRO A 125 1.18 16.16 4.65
N PHE A 126 0.38 15.11 4.70
CA PHE A 126 -0.59 14.80 3.65
C PHE A 126 -2.02 14.88 4.21
N SER A 127 -2.98 15.11 3.32
CA SER A 127 -4.41 15.04 3.62
C SER A 127 -4.97 13.67 3.21
N LYS A 128 -6.11 13.30 3.79
CA LYS A 128 -6.79 12.06 3.37
C LYS A 128 -7.20 12.12 1.90
N GLU A 129 -7.56 13.29 1.39
CA GLU A 129 -7.96 13.48 0.00
C GLU A 129 -6.81 13.15 -0.95
N ILE A 130 -5.59 13.56 -0.61
CA ILE A 130 -4.40 13.23 -1.41
C ILE A 130 -4.13 11.73 -1.41
N ILE A 131 -4.25 11.09 -0.25
CA ILE A 131 -4.08 9.63 -0.15
C ILE A 131 -5.16 8.92 -0.97
N TRP A 132 -6.42 9.30 -0.82
CA TRP A 132 -7.52 8.70 -1.57
C TRP A 132 -7.33 8.88 -3.08
N LYS A 133 -6.84 10.03 -3.51
CA LYS A 133 -6.56 10.30 -4.92
C LYS A 133 -5.48 9.36 -5.48
N SER A 134 -4.50 8.99 -4.68
CA SER A 134 -3.42 8.09 -5.09
C SER A 134 -3.88 6.64 -5.29
N ILE A 135 -4.98 6.25 -4.67
CA ILE A 135 -5.51 4.88 -4.74
C ILE A 135 -6.72 4.73 -5.66
N VAL A 136 -7.26 5.83 -6.17
CA VAL A 136 -8.36 5.74 -7.14
C VAL A 136 -7.80 5.13 -8.42
N PRO A 137 -8.35 4.00 -8.88
CA PRO A 137 -7.91 3.45 -10.15
C PRO A 137 -8.16 4.49 -11.23
N THR A 138 -7.10 4.79 -12.00
CA THR A 138 -7.28 5.51 -13.24
C THR A 138 -8.22 4.66 -14.08
N SER A 139 -9.47 5.01 -14.05
CA SER A 139 -10.48 4.26 -14.79
C SER A 139 -10.12 4.23 -16.25
N ALA A 140 -9.93 3.07 -16.70
CA ALA A 140 -9.94 2.89 -18.12
C ALA A 140 -11.34 3.25 -18.64
#